data_ba3fbddab12b69f4e5dac6019f9634a2
#
_entry.id   ba3fbddab12b69f4e5dac6019f9634a2
#
_cell.length_a   1.000
_cell.length_b   1.000
_cell.length_c   1.000
_cell.angle_alpha   90.00
_cell.angle_beta   90.00
_cell.angle_gamma   90.00
#
_symmetry.space_group_name_H-M   'P 1'
#
loop_
_entity.id
_entity.type
_entity.pdbx_description
1 polymer ?
#
loop_
_entity_poly.entity_id
_entity_poly.type
_entity_poly.pdbx_seq_one_letter_code
_entity_poly.pdbx_strand_id
1 'polypeptide(L)'
;MKIKEAKQAAKQNLRLFICFRMLFNARFYYPVYALLFLEHGLSWEDFGILNGIWAITIILLEVPSGALADTLGRKKLLVLAAICMVVEMLALLFAPMNGSEYVFLLFALNRIVSGLAEAAASGADEALAYDSLKEAGMETEWNKALEKAQRYTSLAFFFAM
;
A
#
# COMPACT_ATOMS: atom_id res chain seq x y z
N MET A 1 -9.38 30.40 18.01
CA MET A 1 -9.02 29.10 18.59
C MET A 1 -9.19 27.99 17.56
N LYS A 2 -10.36 27.76 17.00
CA LYS A 2 -10.66 26.68 16.00
C LYS A 2 -9.74 26.65 14.76
N ILE A 3 -9.37 27.78 14.15
CA ILE A 3 -8.51 27.83 12.95
C ILE A 3 -7.07 27.33 13.25
N LYS A 4 -6.54 27.65 14.42
CA LYS A 4 -5.20 27.22 14.83
C LYS A 4 -5.17 25.70 15.09
N GLU A 5 -6.22 25.16 15.67
CA GLU A 5 -6.39 23.73 15.89
C GLU A 5 -6.53 22.96 14.57
N ALA A 6 -7.35 23.46 13.62
CA ALA A 6 -7.49 22.87 12.27
C ALA A 6 -6.15 22.84 11.52
N LYS A 7 -5.37 23.92 11.54
CA LYS A 7 -4.03 23.96 10.93
C LYS A 7 -3.04 22.99 11.57
N GLN A 8 -3.14 22.79 12.88
CA GLN A 8 -2.28 21.85 13.60
C GLN A 8 -2.65 20.39 13.23
N ALA A 9 -3.96 20.09 13.19
CA ALA A 9 -4.45 18.78 12.77
C ALA A 9 -4.06 18.46 11.32
N ALA A 10 -4.21 19.41 10.39
CA ALA A 10 -3.79 19.24 9.00
C ALA A 10 -2.29 18.94 8.86
N LYS A 11 -1.44 19.64 9.60
CA LYS A 11 0.01 19.36 9.62
C LYS A 11 0.33 17.98 10.20
N GLN A 12 -0.41 17.52 11.19
CA GLN A 12 -0.25 16.18 11.75
C GLN A 12 -0.69 15.12 10.73
N ASN A 13 -1.86 15.29 10.10
CA ASN A 13 -2.36 14.37 9.08
C ASN A 13 -1.40 14.29 7.90
N LEU A 14 -0.79 15.40 7.51
CA LEU A 14 0.23 15.43 6.45
C LEU A 14 1.48 14.63 6.82
N ARG A 15 1.95 14.71 8.07
CA ARG A 15 3.07 13.90 8.54
C ARG A 15 2.72 12.41 8.54
N LEU A 16 1.51 12.07 8.98
CA LEU A 16 1.02 10.69 8.97
C LEU A 16 0.89 10.15 7.55
N PHE A 17 0.40 10.94 6.60
CA PHE A 17 0.36 10.61 5.18
C PHE A 17 1.75 10.27 4.62
N ILE A 18 2.74 11.13 4.85
CA ILE A 18 4.12 10.89 4.40
C ILE A 18 4.68 9.62 5.02
N CYS A 19 4.48 9.42 6.33
CA CYS A 19 4.94 8.25 7.06
C CYS A 19 4.27 6.96 6.54
N PHE A 20 2.95 7.01 6.32
CA PHE A 20 2.20 5.89 5.76
C PHE A 20 2.74 5.52 4.37
N ARG A 21 2.88 6.47 3.44
CA ARG A 21 3.42 6.21 2.10
C ARG A 21 4.83 5.64 2.12
N MET A 22 5.68 6.19 2.96
CA MET A 22 7.05 5.70 3.12
C MET A 22 7.06 4.24 3.59
N LEU A 23 6.33 3.92 4.66
CA LEU A 23 6.29 2.58 5.24
C LEU A 23 5.55 1.59 4.36
N PHE A 24 4.45 1.99 3.74
CA PHE A 24 3.66 1.15 2.84
C PHE A 24 4.44 0.71 1.61
N ASN A 25 5.33 1.58 1.10
CA ASN A 25 6.17 1.30 -0.05
C ASN A 25 7.56 0.72 0.32
N ALA A 26 7.95 0.71 1.59
CA ALA A 26 9.23 0.17 2.06
C ALA A 26 9.20 -1.36 2.13
N ARG A 27 9.04 -2.02 0.98
CA ARG A 27 9.00 -3.47 0.86
C ARG A 27 10.42 -3.99 0.64
N PHE A 28 11.12 -4.30 1.72
CA PHE A 28 12.54 -4.73 1.71
C PHE A 28 12.81 -6.02 0.92
N TYR A 29 11.79 -6.80 0.59
CA TYR A 29 11.93 -8.02 -0.20
C TYR A 29 11.89 -7.78 -1.72
N TYR A 30 11.52 -6.58 -2.19
CA TYR A 30 11.42 -6.28 -3.62
C TYR A 30 12.71 -6.53 -4.43
N PRO A 31 13.93 -6.24 -3.94
CA PRO A 31 15.15 -6.54 -4.69
C PRO A 31 15.37 -8.03 -4.94
N VAL A 32 14.89 -8.87 -4.04
CA VAL A 32 15.00 -10.34 -4.12
C VAL A 32 13.68 -11.04 -4.43
N TYR A 33 12.68 -10.26 -4.83
CA TYR A 33 11.30 -10.71 -5.00
C TYR A 33 11.15 -11.94 -5.91
N ALA A 34 11.78 -11.91 -7.09
CA ALA A 34 11.74 -13.04 -8.02
C ALA A 34 12.47 -14.26 -7.44
N LEU A 35 13.62 -14.05 -6.79
CA LEU A 35 14.38 -15.13 -6.15
C LEU A 35 13.57 -15.78 -5.02
N LEU A 36 12.83 -15.00 -4.24
CA LEU A 36 11.98 -15.51 -3.19
C LEU A 36 10.95 -16.53 -3.72
N PHE A 37 10.34 -16.28 -4.89
CA PHE A 37 9.40 -17.21 -5.50
C PHE A 37 10.09 -18.50 -5.94
N LEU A 38 11.26 -18.39 -6.56
CA LEU A 38 12.04 -19.54 -7.03
C LEU A 38 12.55 -20.40 -5.86
N GLU A 39 12.98 -19.80 -4.75
CA GLU A 39 13.40 -20.50 -3.55
C GLU A 39 12.28 -21.32 -2.90
N HIS A 40 11.03 -20.87 -3.04
CA HIS A 40 9.85 -21.63 -2.62
C HIS A 40 9.45 -22.73 -3.62
N GLY A 41 10.22 -22.93 -4.69
CA GLY A 41 10.02 -23.98 -5.68
C GLY A 41 9.00 -23.62 -6.78
N LEU A 42 8.68 -22.36 -6.93
CA LEU A 42 7.82 -21.85 -8.02
C LEU A 42 8.67 -21.62 -9.28
N SER A 43 8.07 -21.82 -10.44
CA SER A 43 8.68 -21.57 -11.75
C SER A 43 8.58 -20.10 -12.17
N TRP A 44 9.30 -19.71 -13.23
CA TRP A 44 9.15 -18.40 -13.85
C TRP A 44 7.74 -18.17 -14.44
N GLU A 45 7.10 -19.24 -14.88
CA GLU A 45 5.71 -19.19 -15.38
C GLU A 45 4.75 -18.90 -14.23
N ASP A 46 4.91 -19.59 -13.08
CA ASP A 46 4.13 -19.32 -11.86
C ASP A 46 4.30 -17.88 -11.39
N PHE A 47 5.54 -17.38 -11.40
CA PHE A 47 5.84 -15.99 -11.08
C PHE A 47 5.07 -15.02 -11.99
N GLY A 48 5.03 -15.27 -13.29
CA GLY A 48 4.26 -14.48 -14.24
C GLY A 48 2.76 -14.52 -13.98
N ILE A 49 2.20 -15.71 -13.76
CA ILE A 49 0.77 -15.89 -13.46
C ILE A 49 0.39 -15.18 -12.15
N LEU A 50 1.18 -15.34 -11.10
CA LEU A 50 0.95 -14.73 -9.79
C LEU A 50 0.97 -13.19 -9.83
N ASN A 51 1.88 -12.60 -10.60
CA ASN A 51 1.87 -11.16 -10.84
C ASN A 51 0.68 -10.71 -11.70
N GLY A 52 0.23 -11.54 -12.64
CA GLY A 52 -1.03 -11.33 -13.36
C GLY A 52 -2.23 -11.30 -12.44
N ILE A 53 -2.34 -12.24 -11.49
CA ILE A 53 -3.40 -12.27 -10.46
C ILE A 53 -3.39 -10.98 -9.64
N TRP A 54 -2.22 -10.53 -9.21
CA TRP A 54 -2.07 -9.28 -8.47
C TRP A 54 -2.57 -8.07 -9.28
N ALA A 55 -2.15 -7.94 -10.52
CA ALA A 55 -2.55 -6.84 -11.40
C ALA A 55 -4.06 -6.83 -11.69
N ILE A 56 -4.64 -8.00 -11.99
CA ILE A 56 -6.09 -8.15 -12.19
C ILE A 56 -6.86 -7.78 -10.92
N THR A 57 -6.36 -8.19 -9.75
CA THR A 57 -6.99 -7.85 -8.46
C THR A 57 -7.04 -6.34 -8.25
N ILE A 58 -5.96 -5.62 -8.55
CA ILE A 58 -5.96 -4.15 -8.47
C ILE A 58 -6.99 -3.56 -9.41
N ILE A 59 -6.97 -3.93 -10.69
CA ILE A 59 -7.89 -3.40 -11.71
C ILE A 59 -9.36 -3.61 -11.30
N LEU A 60 -9.69 -4.80 -10.81
CA LEU A 60 -11.07 -5.13 -10.41
C LEU A 60 -11.51 -4.39 -9.14
N LEU A 61 -10.58 -4.12 -8.22
CA LEU A 61 -10.89 -3.55 -6.90
C LEU A 61 -10.69 -2.03 -6.82
N GLU A 62 -10.03 -1.40 -7.79
CA GLU A 62 -9.76 0.04 -7.75
C GLU A 62 -11.05 0.89 -7.73
N VAL A 63 -12.02 0.56 -8.58
CA VAL A 63 -13.32 1.25 -8.61
C VAL A 63 -14.16 0.95 -7.37
N PRO A 64 -14.35 -0.32 -6.95
CA PRO A 64 -15.06 -0.64 -5.71
C PRO A 64 -14.42 -0.02 -4.46
N SER A 65 -13.09 0.02 -4.37
CA SER A 65 -12.39 0.61 -3.21
C SER A 65 -12.64 2.11 -3.10
N GLY A 66 -12.70 2.84 -4.22
CA GLY A 66 -13.08 4.24 -4.25
C GLY A 66 -14.50 4.48 -3.69
N ALA A 67 -15.48 3.69 -4.13
CA ALA A 67 -16.84 3.75 -3.59
C ALA A 67 -16.91 3.37 -2.09
N LEU A 68 -16.09 2.41 -1.66
CA LEU A 68 -15.95 2.05 -0.25
C LEU A 68 -15.33 3.19 0.56
N ALA A 69 -14.35 3.90 0.02
CA ALA A 69 -13.73 5.05 0.67
C ALA A 69 -14.75 6.15 0.99
N ASP A 70 -15.71 6.37 0.11
CA ASP A 70 -16.76 7.37 0.28
C ASP A 70 -17.83 6.94 1.31
N THR A 71 -18.11 5.64 1.43
CA THR A 71 -19.15 5.10 2.33
C THR A 71 -18.63 4.75 3.72
N LEU A 72 -17.51 4.03 3.81
CA LEU A 72 -16.89 3.61 5.07
C LEU A 72 -15.97 4.66 5.68
N GLY A 73 -15.48 5.57 4.84
CA GLY A 73 -14.50 6.60 5.17
C GLY A 73 -13.05 6.16 4.88
N ARG A 74 -12.29 7.06 4.28
CA ARG A 74 -10.92 6.85 3.79
C ARG A 74 -9.96 6.30 4.85
N LYS A 75 -10.06 6.79 6.09
CA LYS A 75 -9.21 6.32 7.19
C LYS A 75 -9.36 4.82 7.48
N LYS A 76 -10.59 4.30 7.45
CA LYS A 76 -10.83 2.87 7.68
C LYS A 76 -10.25 2.02 6.55
N LEU A 77 -10.33 2.54 5.33
CA LEU A 77 -9.77 1.86 4.16
C LEU A 77 -8.24 1.77 4.23
N LEU A 78 -7.57 2.83 4.67
CA LEU A 78 -6.11 2.82 4.90
C LEU A 78 -5.71 1.84 6.02
N VAL A 79 -6.52 1.73 7.06
CA VAL A 79 -6.29 0.72 8.12
C VAL A 79 -6.46 -0.70 7.56
N LEU A 80 -7.48 -0.93 6.72
CA LEU A 80 -7.66 -2.21 6.02
C LEU A 80 -6.46 -2.53 5.14
N ALA A 81 -5.99 -1.57 4.34
CA ALA A 81 -4.79 -1.73 3.51
C ALA A 81 -3.56 -2.12 4.34
N ALA A 82 -3.34 -1.45 5.48
CA ALA A 82 -2.24 -1.79 6.39
C ALA A 82 -2.38 -3.20 7.00
N ILE A 83 -3.57 -3.63 7.36
CA ILE A 83 -3.83 -4.99 7.85
C ILE A 83 -3.53 -6.01 6.74
N CYS A 84 -3.99 -5.78 5.52
CA CYS A 84 -3.70 -6.64 4.37
C CYS A 84 -2.19 -6.77 4.13
N MET A 85 -1.42 -5.69 4.28
CA MET A 85 0.04 -5.73 4.19
C MET A 85 0.68 -6.63 5.26
N VAL A 86 0.20 -6.59 6.48
CA VAL A 86 0.68 -7.48 7.55
C VAL A 86 0.36 -8.93 7.21
N VAL A 87 -0.86 -9.21 6.75
CA VAL A 87 -1.28 -10.57 6.32
C VAL A 87 -0.43 -11.06 5.16
N GLU A 88 -0.14 -10.21 4.18
CA GLU A 88 0.76 -10.49 3.06
C GLU A 88 2.14 -10.94 3.56
N MET A 89 2.73 -10.18 4.48
CA MET A 89 4.06 -10.51 5.02
C MET A 89 4.05 -11.80 5.85
N LEU A 90 3.02 -12.03 6.65
CA LEU A 90 2.87 -13.27 7.42
C LEU A 90 2.70 -14.48 6.51
N ALA A 91 1.95 -14.35 5.41
CA ALA A 91 1.80 -15.43 4.44
C ALA A 91 3.14 -15.83 3.81
N LEU A 92 4.00 -14.86 3.47
CA LEU A 92 5.35 -15.14 2.96
C LEU A 92 6.27 -15.76 4.03
N LEU A 93 6.19 -15.27 5.27
CA LEU A 93 7.02 -15.77 6.37
C LEU A 93 6.77 -17.25 6.70
N PHE A 94 5.51 -17.69 6.58
CA PHE A 94 5.09 -19.07 6.89
C PHE A 94 4.95 -19.95 5.65
N ALA A 95 5.34 -19.47 4.46
CA ALA A 95 5.27 -20.25 3.24
C ALA A 95 6.29 -21.41 3.27
N PRO A 96 5.89 -22.66 3.00
CA PRO A 96 6.82 -23.79 2.95
C PRO A 96 7.67 -23.73 1.68
N MET A 97 8.96 -24.15 1.79
CA MET A 97 9.93 -24.18 0.69
C MET A 97 9.94 -25.55 -0.02
N ASN A 98 8.80 -26.03 -0.51
CA ASN A 98 8.70 -27.38 -1.07
C ASN A 98 8.14 -27.48 -2.50
N GLY A 99 7.82 -26.34 -3.13
CA GLY A 99 7.33 -26.29 -4.51
C GLY A 99 6.01 -27.03 -4.77
N SER A 100 5.21 -27.31 -3.74
CA SER A 100 3.94 -28.01 -3.89
C SER A 100 2.85 -27.10 -4.45
N GLU A 101 1.77 -27.69 -4.98
CA GLU A 101 0.56 -26.95 -5.39
C GLU A 101 0.01 -26.06 -4.27
N TYR A 102 0.18 -26.48 -3.02
CA TYR A 102 -0.18 -25.68 -1.86
C TYR A 102 0.59 -24.37 -1.77
N VAL A 103 1.88 -24.39 -2.12
CA VAL A 103 2.72 -23.16 -2.19
C VAL A 103 2.17 -22.19 -3.22
N PHE A 104 1.85 -22.68 -4.42
CA PHE A 104 1.25 -21.84 -5.45
C PHE A 104 -0.07 -21.19 -4.99
N LEU A 105 -0.97 -21.95 -4.37
CA LEU A 105 -2.23 -21.43 -3.84
C LEU A 105 -2.02 -20.38 -2.75
N LEU A 106 -1.05 -20.61 -1.85
CA LEU A 106 -0.70 -19.66 -0.80
C LEU A 106 -0.16 -18.34 -1.38
N PHE A 107 0.71 -18.44 -2.40
CA PHE A 107 1.21 -17.27 -3.10
C PHE A 107 0.14 -16.56 -3.93
N ALA A 108 -0.81 -17.30 -4.52
CA ALA A 108 -1.97 -16.71 -5.20
C ALA A 108 -2.85 -15.91 -4.23
N LEU A 109 -3.14 -16.47 -3.06
CA LEU A 109 -3.85 -15.75 -2.00
C LEU A 109 -3.07 -14.52 -1.53
N ASN A 110 -1.76 -14.65 -1.33
CA ASN A 110 -0.88 -13.53 -1.01
C ASN A 110 -0.98 -12.41 -2.06
N ARG A 111 -0.97 -12.75 -3.36
CA ARG A 111 -1.10 -11.76 -4.45
C ARG A 111 -2.46 -11.07 -4.48
N ILE A 112 -3.53 -11.79 -4.16
CA ILE A 112 -4.87 -11.22 -4.03
C ILE A 112 -4.93 -10.25 -2.85
N VAL A 113 -4.41 -10.63 -1.68
CA VAL A 113 -4.36 -9.76 -0.49
C VAL A 113 -3.49 -8.53 -0.74
N SER A 114 -2.35 -8.69 -1.41
CA SER A 114 -1.49 -7.58 -1.82
C SER A 114 -2.19 -6.63 -2.79
N GLY A 115 -2.89 -7.15 -3.80
CA GLY A 115 -3.68 -6.36 -4.74
C GLY A 115 -4.82 -5.60 -4.06
N LEU A 116 -5.50 -6.23 -3.09
CA LEU A 116 -6.51 -5.57 -2.26
C LEU A 116 -5.92 -4.44 -1.43
N ALA A 117 -4.74 -4.64 -0.83
CA ALA A 117 -4.05 -3.59 -0.07
C ALA A 117 -3.72 -2.37 -0.95
N GLU A 118 -3.19 -2.60 -2.15
CA GLU A 118 -2.89 -1.53 -3.11
C GLU A 118 -4.15 -0.79 -3.55
N ALA A 119 -5.19 -1.51 -3.96
CA ALA A 119 -6.47 -0.90 -4.37
C ALA A 119 -7.13 -0.12 -3.24
N ALA A 120 -7.06 -0.61 -2.00
CA ALA A 120 -7.62 0.08 -0.83
C ALA A 120 -6.83 1.33 -0.44
N ALA A 121 -5.51 1.37 -0.66
CA ALA A 121 -4.68 2.53 -0.40
C ALA A 121 -4.75 3.56 -1.53
N SER A 122 -4.98 3.11 -2.77
CA SER A 122 -4.97 3.93 -3.99
C SER A 122 -5.94 5.12 -3.88
N GLY A 123 -5.40 6.32 -3.93
CA GLY A 123 -6.15 7.56 -3.85
C GLY A 123 -6.74 7.91 -2.47
N ALA A 124 -6.98 6.94 -1.59
CA ALA A 124 -7.56 7.19 -0.27
C ALA A 124 -6.60 7.96 0.66
N ASP A 125 -5.30 7.69 0.56
CA ASP A 125 -4.25 8.37 1.32
C ASP A 125 -4.09 9.82 0.89
N GLU A 126 -4.00 10.08 -0.42
CA GLU A 126 -3.90 11.42 -0.99
C GLU A 126 -5.14 12.25 -0.69
N ALA A 127 -6.32 11.66 -0.92
CA ALA A 127 -7.58 12.34 -0.68
C ALA A 127 -7.78 12.69 0.80
N LEU A 128 -7.41 11.82 1.73
CA LEU A 128 -7.49 12.10 3.18
C LEU A 128 -6.55 13.25 3.58
N ALA A 129 -5.33 13.26 3.03
CA ALA A 129 -4.36 14.32 3.30
C ALA A 129 -4.79 15.66 2.68
N TYR A 130 -5.27 15.64 1.42
CA TYR A 130 -5.74 16.82 0.73
C TYR A 130 -6.96 17.46 1.41
N ASP A 131 -7.96 16.65 1.80
CA ASP A 131 -9.13 17.16 2.50
C ASP A 131 -8.77 17.84 3.82
N SER A 132 -7.83 17.26 4.57
CA SER A 132 -7.33 17.89 5.80
C SER A 132 -6.68 19.25 5.57
N LEU A 133 -5.94 19.41 4.47
CA LEU A 133 -5.37 20.70 4.07
C LEU A 133 -6.46 21.69 3.64
N LYS A 134 -7.44 21.22 2.88
CA LYS A 134 -8.59 22.02 2.40
C LYS A 134 -9.40 22.58 3.56
N GLU A 135 -9.75 21.75 4.54
CA GLU A 135 -10.46 22.17 5.76
C GLU A 135 -9.70 23.22 6.57
N ALA A 136 -8.35 23.20 6.50
CA ALA A 136 -7.49 24.16 7.17
C ALA A 136 -7.19 25.43 6.35
N GLY A 137 -7.67 25.52 5.09
CA GLY A 137 -7.33 26.59 4.16
C GLY A 137 -5.85 26.61 3.77
N MET A 138 -5.26 25.42 3.59
CA MET A 138 -3.82 25.21 3.30
C MET A 138 -3.62 24.43 1.99
N GLU A 139 -4.53 24.49 1.04
CA GLU A 139 -4.49 23.74 -0.23
C GLU A 139 -3.22 24.04 -1.04
N THR A 140 -2.70 25.25 -0.94
CA THR A 140 -1.46 25.66 -1.62
C THR A 140 -0.22 24.88 -1.17
N GLU A 141 -0.27 24.22 -0.02
CA GLU A 141 0.82 23.37 0.48
C GLU A 141 0.80 21.95 -0.11
N TRP A 142 -0.25 21.57 -0.86
CA TRP A 142 -0.45 20.22 -1.38
C TRP A 142 0.71 19.74 -2.26
N ASN A 143 1.12 20.53 -3.25
CA ASN A 143 2.21 20.16 -4.16
C ASN A 143 3.53 19.91 -3.42
N LYS A 144 3.83 20.76 -2.41
CA LYS A 144 5.02 20.56 -1.57
C LYS A 144 4.92 19.30 -0.72
N ALA A 145 3.71 18.96 -0.30
CA ALA A 145 3.45 17.76 0.47
C ALA A 145 3.68 16.49 -0.37
N LEU A 146 3.15 16.47 -1.59
CA LEU A 146 3.37 15.38 -2.55
C LEU A 146 4.85 15.21 -2.90
N GLU A 147 5.54 16.29 -3.23
CA GLU A 147 6.97 16.28 -3.51
C GLU A 147 7.76 15.68 -2.34
N LYS A 148 7.42 16.10 -1.12
CA LYS A 148 8.06 15.61 0.09
C LYS A 148 7.76 14.12 0.32
N ALA A 149 6.52 13.69 0.15
CA ALA A 149 6.13 12.29 0.25
C ALA A 149 6.90 11.43 -0.75
N GLN A 150 6.95 11.85 -2.01
CA GLN A 150 7.67 11.15 -3.07
C GLN A 150 9.17 11.04 -2.77
N ARG A 151 9.80 12.11 -2.28
CA ARG A 151 11.22 12.13 -1.89
C ARG A 151 11.51 11.12 -0.78
N TYR A 152 10.69 11.09 0.28
CA TYR A 152 10.90 10.14 1.38
C TYR A 152 10.61 8.69 0.96
N THR A 153 9.59 8.46 0.14
CA THR A 153 9.32 7.13 -0.42
C THR A 153 10.49 6.63 -1.28
N SER A 154 11.04 7.50 -2.15
CA SER A 154 12.19 7.15 -2.98
C SER A 154 13.46 6.87 -2.16
N LEU A 155 13.69 7.64 -1.08
CA LEU A 155 14.79 7.37 -0.16
C LEU A 155 14.59 6.05 0.59
N ALA A 156 13.39 5.77 1.09
CA ALA A 156 13.08 4.51 1.76
C ALA A 156 13.30 3.31 0.82
N PHE A 157 12.88 3.43 -0.44
CA PHE A 157 13.12 2.41 -1.46
C PHE A 157 14.62 2.22 -1.74
N PHE A 158 15.38 3.31 -1.87
CA PHE A 158 16.85 3.26 -2.08
C PHE A 158 17.57 2.54 -0.95
N PHE A 159 17.19 2.79 0.31
CA PHE A 159 17.79 2.10 1.46
C PHE A 159 17.28 0.67 1.66
N ALA A 160 16.18 0.29 1.00
CA ALA A 160 15.65 -1.06 1.00
C ALA A 160 16.32 -1.97 -0.04
N MET A 161 17.02 -1.39 -1.03
CA MET A 161 17.80 -2.11 -2.06
C MET A 161 19.21 -2.39 -1.58
#